data_b5ca0d69fdad0983b095c9392df139a4
#
_entry.id   b5ca0d69fdad0983b095c9392df139a4
#
_cell.length_a   1.000
_cell.length_b   1.000
_cell.length_c   1.000
_cell.angle_alpha   90.00
_cell.angle_beta   90.00
_cell.angle_gamma   90.00
#
_symmetry.space_group_name_H-M   'P 1'
#
loop_
_entity.id
_entity.type
_entity.pdbx_description
1 polymer ?
#
loop_
_entity_poly.entity_id
_entity_poly.type
_entity_poly.pdbx_seq_one_letter_code
_entity_poly.pdbx_strand_id
1 'polypeptide(L)'
;MARGVQRTSLQDIADKLGITKPALYYHFRSREDLVRSILVPLIDEGERFVTDHEDSGGTDARKLLEGYFDFFYRHREDLALVLAEWTMLADLGLIDKVLAWHGRLGKLVFGSKPTLAQATRAVVAFGGLQDCCLQFPDTPQRQLRAKSVDAALAALGV
;
A
#
# COMPACT_ATOMS: atom_id res chain seq x y z
N MET A 1 12.42 -8.68 -21.54
CA MET A 1 11.08 -8.84 -20.97
C MET A 1 11.25 -9.41 -19.57
N ALA A 2 10.92 -8.67 -18.53
CA ALA A 2 10.96 -9.19 -17.16
C ALA A 2 9.87 -10.28 -17.04
N ARG A 3 10.27 -11.50 -16.66
CA ARG A 3 9.33 -12.55 -16.28
C ARG A 3 8.57 -12.04 -15.06
N GLY A 4 7.23 -11.99 -15.14
CA GLY A 4 6.41 -11.51 -14.02
C GLY A 4 6.73 -12.27 -12.74
N VAL A 5 6.54 -11.65 -11.60
CA VAL A 5 6.86 -12.19 -10.25
C VAL A 5 6.30 -13.60 -10.05
N GLN A 6 5.11 -13.90 -10.58
CA GLN A 6 4.46 -15.22 -10.51
C GLN A 6 5.25 -16.37 -11.16
N ARG A 7 6.19 -16.09 -12.06
CA ARG A 7 7.03 -17.09 -12.74
C ARG A 7 8.46 -17.14 -12.22
N THR A 8 8.79 -16.37 -11.21
CA THR A 8 10.14 -16.31 -10.63
C THR A 8 10.23 -17.32 -9.51
N SER A 9 11.12 -18.31 -9.67
CA SER A 9 11.41 -19.29 -8.63
C SER A 9 12.43 -18.78 -7.62
N LEU A 10 12.52 -19.44 -6.44
CA LEU A 10 13.59 -19.13 -5.48
C LEU A 10 14.99 -19.36 -6.11
N GLN A 11 15.13 -20.27 -7.06
CA GLN A 11 16.39 -20.48 -7.78
C GLN A 11 16.74 -19.25 -8.63
N ASP A 12 15.79 -18.71 -9.39
CA ASP A 12 16.00 -17.51 -10.21
C ASP A 12 16.41 -16.30 -9.33
N ILE A 13 15.83 -16.21 -8.12
CA ILE A 13 16.18 -15.17 -7.15
C ILE A 13 17.62 -15.38 -6.62
N ALA A 14 17.98 -16.60 -6.23
CA ALA A 14 19.32 -16.93 -5.75
C ALA A 14 20.39 -16.63 -6.81
N ASP A 15 20.13 -17.03 -8.06
CA ASP A 15 21.02 -16.78 -9.19
C ASP A 15 21.20 -15.28 -9.45
N LYS A 16 20.12 -14.51 -9.38
CA LYS A 16 20.15 -13.04 -9.56
C LYS A 16 20.91 -12.32 -8.44
N LEU A 17 20.81 -12.82 -7.21
CA LEU A 17 21.51 -12.27 -6.04
C LEU A 17 22.96 -12.76 -5.92
N GLY A 18 23.39 -13.73 -6.73
CA GLY A 18 24.73 -14.32 -6.66
C GLY A 18 24.95 -15.13 -5.39
N ILE A 19 23.86 -15.66 -4.77
CA ILE A 19 23.93 -16.51 -3.58
C ILE A 19 23.57 -17.95 -3.93
N THR A 20 23.96 -18.89 -3.07
CA THR A 20 23.64 -20.29 -3.30
C THR A 20 22.19 -20.60 -2.97
N LYS A 21 21.57 -21.53 -3.68
CA LYS A 21 20.22 -22.02 -3.38
C LYS A 21 20.06 -22.48 -1.92
N PRO A 22 21.00 -23.28 -1.35
CA PRO A 22 20.93 -23.63 0.08
C PRO A 22 20.91 -22.44 1.01
N ALA A 23 21.64 -21.35 0.71
CA ALA A 23 21.64 -20.13 1.53
C ALA A 23 20.25 -19.47 1.53
N LEU A 24 19.59 -19.38 0.37
CA LEU A 24 18.24 -18.82 0.29
C LEU A 24 17.22 -19.71 1.02
N TYR A 25 17.29 -21.05 0.83
CA TYR A 25 16.38 -21.99 1.49
C TYR A 25 16.62 -22.12 3.00
N TYR A 26 17.78 -21.72 3.50
CA TYR A 26 18.00 -21.61 4.94
C TYR A 26 17.11 -20.52 5.58
N HIS A 27 16.88 -19.42 4.85
CA HIS A 27 16.06 -18.31 5.32
C HIS A 27 14.58 -18.44 4.96
N PHE A 28 14.28 -18.99 3.77
CA PHE A 28 12.92 -19.06 3.23
C PHE A 28 12.61 -20.47 2.73
N ARG A 29 11.62 -21.12 3.34
CA ARG A 29 11.23 -22.48 3.02
C ARG A 29 10.54 -22.60 1.67
N SER A 30 9.89 -21.52 1.21
CA SER A 30 9.18 -21.46 -0.06
C SER A 30 9.20 -20.03 -0.61
N ARG A 31 8.76 -19.85 -1.86
CA ARG A 31 8.54 -18.55 -2.46
C ARG A 31 7.47 -17.76 -1.70
N GLU A 32 6.43 -18.43 -1.27
CA GLU A 32 5.33 -17.86 -0.48
C GLU A 32 5.87 -17.31 0.86
N ASP A 33 6.78 -18.02 1.50
CA ASP A 33 7.41 -17.60 2.75
C ASP A 33 8.24 -16.31 2.55
N LEU A 34 9.00 -16.23 1.45
CA LEU A 34 9.72 -15.01 1.07
C LEU A 34 8.76 -13.84 0.81
N VAL A 35 7.71 -14.04 0.00
CA VAL A 35 6.74 -12.98 -0.30
C VAL A 35 6.01 -12.54 0.98
N ARG A 36 5.60 -13.48 1.83
CA ARG A 36 5.00 -13.19 3.13
C ARG A 36 5.90 -12.32 4.00
N SER A 37 7.20 -12.58 4.02
CA SER A 37 8.17 -11.82 4.82
C SER A 37 8.29 -10.36 4.38
N ILE A 38 7.92 -10.03 3.15
CA ILE A 38 7.86 -8.66 2.61
C ILE A 38 6.49 -8.05 2.87
N LEU A 39 5.41 -8.76 2.57
CA LEU A 39 4.06 -8.22 2.58
C LEU A 39 3.50 -8.03 3.99
N VAL A 40 3.74 -8.95 4.92
CA VAL A 40 3.18 -8.84 6.28
C VAL A 40 3.67 -7.58 7.01
N PRO A 41 4.98 -7.27 7.07
CA PRO A 41 5.44 -6.04 7.68
C PRO A 41 4.88 -4.77 7.04
N LEU A 42 4.71 -4.76 5.70
CA LEU A 42 4.12 -3.66 4.96
C LEU A 42 2.65 -3.43 5.38
N ILE A 43 1.87 -4.51 5.42
CA ILE A 43 0.46 -4.42 5.83
C ILE A 43 0.33 -4.01 7.31
N ASP A 44 1.20 -4.50 8.17
CA ASP A 44 1.22 -4.13 9.59
C ASP A 44 1.65 -2.65 9.80
N GLU A 45 2.53 -2.11 8.96
CA GLU A 45 2.86 -0.67 8.98
C GLU A 45 1.68 0.18 8.52
N GLY A 46 0.98 -0.23 7.45
CA GLY A 46 -0.24 0.43 6.99
C GLY A 46 -1.36 0.39 8.04
N GLU A 47 -1.53 -0.74 8.72
CA GLU A 47 -2.50 -0.88 9.82
C GLU A 47 -2.17 0.06 10.99
N ARG A 48 -0.90 0.13 11.39
CA ARG A 48 -0.44 1.08 12.41
C ARG A 48 -0.71 2.52 12.00
N PHE A 49 -0.41 2.89 10.75
CA PHE A 49 -0.69 4.22 10.23
C PHE A 49 -2.17 4.60 10.42
N VAL A 50 -3.09 3.70 10.08
CA VAL A 50 -4.54 3.95 10.22
C VAL A 50 -4.92 4.07 11.70
N THR A 51 -4.45 3.14 12.55
CA THR A 51 -4.78 3.09 13.98
C THR A 51 -4.26 4.33 14.73
N ASP A 52 -3.01 4.74 14.46
CA ASP A 52 -2.41 5.93 15.09
C ASP A 52 -3.22 7.20 14.79
N HIS A 53 -3.80 7.30 13.58
CA HIS A 53 -4.66 8.43 13.22
C HIS A 53 -6.05 8.31 13.86
N GLU A 54 -6.59 7.12 14.07
CA GLU A 54 -7.83 6.91 14.81
C GLU A 54 -7.68 7.32 16.27
N ASP A 55 -6.56 7.02 16.89
CA ASP A 55 -6.28 7.31 18.30
C ASP A 55 -5.98 8.80 18.56
N SER A 56 -5.57 9.55 17.54
CA SER A 56 -5.18 10.97 17.66
C SER A 56 -6.34 11.94 17.94
N GLY A 57 -7.59 11.51 17.78
CA GLY A 57 -8.80 12.27 18.18
C GLY A 57 -9.15 13.48 17.31
N GLY A 58 -8.43 13.74 16.22
CA GLY A 58 -8.74 14.81 15.27
C GLY A 58 -7.74 14.82 14.13
N THR A 59 -8.24 14.93 12.90
CA THR A 59 -7.39 14.77 11.72
C THR A 59 -7.58 15.94 10.76
N ASP A 60 -6.48 16.66 10.51
CA ASP A 60 -6.35 17.54 9.36
C ASP A 60 -6.31 16.66 8.10
N ALA A 61 -7.30 16.81 7.23
CA ALA A 61 -7.44 16.00 6.02
C ALA A 61 -6.20 16.10 5.13
N ARG A 62 -5.57 17.28 5.02
CA ARG A 62 -4.34 17.46 4.24
C ARG A 62 -3.19 16.67 4.84
N LYS A 63 -2.97 16.75 6.15
CA LYS A 63 -1.89 16.01 6.83
C LYS A 63 -2.10 14.50 6.73
N LEU A 64 -3.34 14.04 6.85
CA LEU A 64 -3.69 12.63 6.67
C LEU A 64 -3.34 12.14 5.27
N LEU A 65 -3.76 12.87 4.22
CA LEU A 65 -3.46 12.54 2.84
C LEU A 65 -1.95 12.60 2.54
N GLU A 66 -1.25 13.57 3.11
CA GLU A 66 0.20 13.70 2.99
C GLU A 66 0.93 12.51 3.62
N GLY A 67 0.56 12.12 4.82
CA GLY A 67 1.13 10.93 5.48
C GLY A 67 0.81 9.64 4.74
N TYR A 68 -0.42 9.51 4.23
CA TYR A 68 -0.84 8.37 3.41
C TYR A 68 -0.05 8.30 2.10
N PHE A 69 0.16 9.43 1.41
CA PHE A 69 1.02 9.50 0.23
C PHE A 69 2.45 9.07 0.56
N ASP A 70 3.03 9.61 1.64
CA ASP A 70 4.42 9.33 2.02
C ASP A 70 4.62 7.84 2.35
N PHE A 71 3.63 7.19 2.98
CA PHE A 71 3.63 5.75 3.20
C PHE A 71 3.66 4.99 1.87
N PHE A 72 2.73 5.24 0.95
CA PHE A 72 2.66 4.53 -0.33
C PHE A 72 3.84 4.84 -1.24
N TYR A 73 4.34 6.07 -1.24
CA TYR A 73 5.51 6.43 -2.04
C TYR A 73 6.78 5.71 -1.55
N ARG A 74 6.95 5.57 -0.26
CA ARG A 74 8.08 4.83 0.34
C ARG A 74 8.07 3.37 -0.07
N HIS A 75 6.89 2.76 -0.10
CA HIS A 75 6.70 1.33 -0.36
C HIS A 75 6.26 1.02 -1.79
N ARG A 76 6.40 1.95 -2.73
CA ARG A 76 5.87 1.79 -4.10
C ARG A 76 6.43 0.57 -4.85
N GLU A 77 7.68 0.17 -4.55
CA GLU A 77 8.28 -1.02 -5.15
C GLU A 77 7.66 -2.31 -4.59
N ASP A 78 7.37 -2.33 -3.28
CA ASP A 78 6.71 -3.46 -2.63
C ASP A 78 5.24 -3.57 -3.04
N LEU A 79 4.57 -2.44 -3.32
CA LEU A 79 3.19 -2.42 -3.81
C LEU A 79 3.04 -3.09 -5.18
N ALA A 80 4.04 -3.01 -6.05
CA ALA A 80 4.05 -3.77 -7.30
C ALA A 80 4.02 -5.29 -7.04
N LEU A 81 4.69 -5.74 -5.97
CA LEU A 81 4.63 -7.12 -5.51
C LEU A 81 3.24 -7.46 -4.92
N VAL A 82 2.64 -6.56 -4.13
CA VAL A 82 1.27 -6.70 -3.61
C VAL A 82 0.28 -6.94 -4.75
N LEU A 83 0.33 -6.14 -5.80
CA LEU A 83 -0.55 -6.29 -6.97
C LEU A 83 -0.30 -7.59 -7.73
N ALA A 84 0.96 -8.03 -7.84
CA ALA A 84 1.31 -9.27 -8.50
C ALA A 84 0.89 -10.52 -7.70
N GLU A 85 0.79 -10.43 -6.38
CA GLU A 85 0.52 -11.54 -5.45
C GLU A 85 -0.86 -11.43 -4.79
N TRP A 86 -1.83 -10.84 -5.48
CA TRP A 86 -3.18 -10.61 -4.96
C TRP A 86 -3.85 -11.88 -4.41
N THR A 87 -3.65 -13.02 -5.07
CA THR A 87 -4.20 -14.32 -4.61
C THR A 87 -3.60 -14.72 -3.25
N MET A 88 -2.29 -14.53 -3.07
CA MET A 88 -1.64 -14.83 -1.79
C MET A 88 -2.15 -13.92 -0.67
N LEU A 89 -2.37 -12.63 -0.95
CA LEU A 89 -2.97 -11.71 0.02
C LEU A 89 -4.37 -12.17 0.44
N ALA A 90 -5.15 -12.69 -0.50
CA ALA A 90 -6.47 -13.27 -0.21
C ALA A 90 -6.35 -14.48 0.71
N ASP A 91 -5.46 -15.42 0.39
CA ASP A 91 -5.22 -16.64 1.18
C ASP A 91 -4.73 -16.33 2.60
N LEU A 92 -4.03 -15.21 2.78
CA LEU A 92 -3.57 -14.72 4.09
C LEU A 92 -4.63 -13.90 4.84
N GLY A 93 -5.81 -13.64 4.26
CA GLY A 93 -6.83 -12.79 4.85
C GLY A 93 -6.42 -11.31 4.98
N LEU A 94 -5.42 -10.87 4.21
CA LEU A 94 -4.88 -9.50 4.29
C LEU A 94 -5.64 -8.51 3.40
N ILE A 95 -6.36 -8.98 2.39
CA ILE A 95 -7.12 -8.13 1.47
C ILE A 95 -8.17 -7.31 2.22
N ASP A 96 -8.94 -7.96 3.10
CA ASP A 96 -10.00 -7.29 3.84
C ASP A 96 -9.47 -6.14 4.70
N LYS A 97 -8.26 -6.29 5.29
CA LYS A 97 -7.59 -5.20 6.03
C LYS A 97 -7.30 -4.02 5.12
N VAL A 98 -6.66 -4.26 3.97
CA VAL A 98 -6.30 -3.19 3.00
C VAL A 98 -7.54 -2.48 2.48
N LEU A 99 -8.58 -3.22 2.12
CA LEU A 99 -9.85 -2.64 1.65
C LEU A 99 -10.56 -1.84 2.75
N ALA A 100 -10.45 -2.27 4.00
CA ALA A 100 -11.05 -1.56 5.14
C ALA A 100 -10.38 -0.20 5.42
N TRP A 101 -9.10 -0.01 5.06
CA TRP A 101 -8.39 1.25 5.33
C TRP A 101 -9.08 2.47 4.74
N HIS A 102 -9.50 2.43 3.47
CA HIS A 102 -10.21 3.56 2.85
C HIS A 102 -11.47 3.94 3.61
N GLY A 103 -12.23 2.95 4.08
CA GLY A 103 -13.43 3.19 4.89
C GLY A 103 -13.11 3.79 6.25
N ARG A 104 -12.05 3.31 6.93
CA ARG A 104 -11.60 3.82 8.23
C ARG A 104 -11.06 5.24 8.12
N LEU A 105 -10.18 5.49 7.14
CA LEU A 105 -9.66 6.83 6.84
C LEU A 105 -10.78 7.81 6.44
N GLY A 106 -11.78 7.33 5.68
CA GLY A 106 -12.96 8.12 5.36
C GLY A 106 -13.76 8.55 6.58
N LYS A 107 -13.84 7.70 7.62
CA LYS A 107 -14.48 8.07 8.91
C LYS A 107 -13.71 9.13 9.67
N LEU A 108 -12.40 9.17 9.55
CA LEU A 108 -11.58 10.23 10.17
C LEU A 108 -11.86 11.60 9.54
N VAL A 109 -12.17 11.64 8.23
CA VAL A 109 -12.46 12.89 7.50
C VAL A 109 -13.92 13.31 7.69
N PHE A 110 -14.87 12.37 7.61
CA PHE A 110 -16.30 12.67 7.52
C PHE A 110 -17.10 12.32 8.78
N GLY A 111 -16.44 11.77 9.81
CA GLY A 111 -17.08 11.29 11.03
C GLY A 111 -17.52 9.82 10.94
N SER A 112 -18.01 9.29 12.06
CA SER A 112 -18.26 7.85 12.26
C SER A 112 -19.31 7.23 11.32
N LYS A 113 -20.18 8.05 10.73
CA LYS A 113 -21.29 7.59 9.85
C LYS A 113 -21.29 8.38 8.53
N PRO A 114 -20.29 8.21 7.66
CA PRO A 114 -20.28 8.89 6.38
C PRO A 114 -21.44 8.44 5.51
N THR A 115 -22.03 9.36 4.75
CA THR A 115 -22.99 9.04 3.70
C THR A 115 -22.32 8.25 2.58
N LEU A 116 -23.09 7.59 1.71
CA LEU A 116 -22.52 6.89 0.55
C LEU A 116 -21.67 7.84 -0.32
N ALA A 117 -22.13 9.08 -0.53
CA ALA A 117 -21.39 10.09 -1.29
C ALA A 117 -20.04 10.44 -0.63
N GLN A 118 -19.98 10.55 0.68
CA GLN A 118 -18.75 10.78 1.43
C GLN A 118 -17.82 9.55 1.40
N ALA A 119 -18.37 8.37 1.58
CA ALA A 119 -17.60 7.12 1.51
C ALA A 119 -16.99 6.90 0.12
N THR A 120 -17.73 7.15 -0.96
CA THR A 120 -17.20 7.05 -2.32
C THR A 120 -16.11 8.09 -2.59
N ARG A 121 -16.25 9.33 -2.09
CA ARG A 121 -15.18 10.35 -2.18
C ARG A 121 -13.91 9.90 -1.47
N ALA A 122 -14.02 9.28 -0.29
CA ALA A 122 -12.87 8.74 0.44
C ALA A 122 -12.16 7.65 -0.39
N VAL A 123 -12.90 6.69 -0.94
CA VAL A 123 -12.33 5.64 -1.79
C VAL A 123 -11.59 6.22 -2.99
N VAL A 124 -12.17 7.19 -3.68
CA VAL A 124 -11.55 7.87 -4.84
C VAL A 124 -10.28 8.62 -4.42
N ALA A 125 -10.32 9.36 -3.31
CA ALA A 125 -9.20 10.16 -2.84
C ALA A 125 -8.02 9.29 -2.40
N PHE A 126 -8.23 8.34 -1.50
CA PHE A 126 -7.18 7.48 -0.97
C PHE A 126 -6.69 6.47 -2.02
N GLY A 127 -7.60 5.85 -2.78
CA GLY A 127 -7.22 4.95 -3.87
C GLY A 127 -6.46 5.66 -4.97
N GLY A 128 -6.93 6.84 -5.40
CA GLY A 128 -6.23 7.65 -6.41
C GLY A 128 -4.84 8.10 -5.97
N LEU A 129 -4.64 8.43 -4.69
CA LEU A 129 -3.31 8.71 -4.13
C LEU A 129 -2.35 7.53 -4.26
N GLN A 130 -2.81 6.34 -3.89
CA GLN A 130 -2.06 5.09 -4.02
C GLN A 130 -1.69 4.84 -5.49
N ASP A 131 -2.65 4.97 -6.39
CA ASP A 131 -2.45 4.76 -7.83
C ASP A 131 -1.44 5.75 -8.42
N CYS A 132 -1.45 7.02 -7.98
CA CYS A 132 -0.46 8.01 -8.41
C CYS A 132 0.98 7.58 -8.08
N CYS A 133 1.22 6.96 -6.93
CA CYS A 133 2.55 6.47 -6.55
C CYS A 133 3.06 5.36 -7.49
N LEU A 134 2.16 4.57 -8.06
CA LEU A 134 2.47 3.47 -9.00
C LEU A 134 2.58 3.95 -10.44
N GLN A 135 1.70 4.89 -10.86
CA GLN A 135 1.62 5.34 -12.26
C GLN A 135 2.72 6.33 -12.64
N PHE A 136 3.30 7.04 -11.66
CA PHE A 136 4.30 8.08 -11.92
C PHE A 136 5.63 7.80 -11.19
N PRO A 137 6.30 6.65 -11.46
CA PRO A 137 7.49 6.21 -10.71
C PRO A 137 8.68 7.16 -10.87
N ASP A 138 8.81 7.84 -12.01
CA ASP A 138 9.94 8.72 -12.34
C ASP A 138 9.72 10.19 -11.91
N THR A 139 8.54 10.50 -11.34
CA THR A 139 8.24 11.86 -10.90
C THR A 139 8.86 12.13 -9.52
N PRO A 140 9.59 13.26 -9.34
CA PRO A 140 10.14 13.62 -8.04
C PRO A 140 9.08 13.65 -6.94
N GLN A 141 9.35 13.01 -5.79
CA GLN A 141 8.41 12.85 -4.68
C GLN A 141 7.68 14.15 -4.32
N ARG A 142 8.43 15.24 -4.13
CA ARG A 142 7.86 16.54 -3.73
C ARG A 142 6.80 17.04 -4.73
N GLN A 143 7.07 16.88 -6.02
CA GLN A 143 6.17 17.33 -7.07
C GLN A 143 4.93 16.43 -7.13
N LEU A 144 5.13 15.11 -7.11
CA LEU A 144 4.04 14.14 -7.16
C LEU A 144 3.13 14.30 -5.93
N ARG A 145 3.73 14.38 -4.73
CA ARG A 145 3.00 14.58 -3.47
C ARG A 145 2.08 15.79 -3.53
N ALA A 146 2.61 16.95 -3.90
CA ALA A 146 1.82 18.17 -3.96
C ALA A 146 0.61 18.03 -4.89
N LYS A 147 0.82 17.50 -6.10
CA LYS A 147 -0.26 17.37 -7.11
C LYS A 147 -1.29 16.30 -6.73
N SER A 148 -0.83 15.16 -6.21
CA SER A 148 -1.72 14.05 -5.82
C SER A 148 -2.55 14.41 -4.59
N VAL A 149 -1.95 15.08 -3.59
CA VAL A 149 -2.67 15.52 -2.39
C VAL A 149 -3.70 16.61 -2.73
N ASP A 150 -3.37 17.57 -3.60
CA ASP A 150 -4.35 18.59 -4.03
C ASP A 150 -5.53 17.95 -4.79
N ALA A 151 -5.27 16.97 -5.65
CA ALA A 151 -6.32 16.22 -6.35
C ALA A 151 -7.19 15.39 -5.39
N ALA A 152 -6.57 14.75 -4.39
CA ALA A 152 -7.29 13.98 -3.39
C ALA A 152 -8.16 14.86 -2.49
N LEU A 153 -7.69 16.05 -2.07
CA LEU A 153 -8.51 17.03 -1.34
C LEU A 153 -9.72 17.49 -2.16
N ALA A 154 -9.51 17.78 -3.44
CA ALA A 154 -10.61 18.12 -4.34
C ALA A 154 -11.64 16.98 -4.45
N ALA A 155 -11.18 15.71 -4.51
CA ALA A 155 -12.06 14.55 -4.53
C ALA A 155 -12.85 14.39 -3.21
N LEU A 156 -12.21 14.64 -2.06
CA LEU A 156 -12.89 14.67 -0.75
C LEU A 156 -13.93 15.79 -0.67
N GLY A 157 -13.67 16.93 -1.32
CA GLY A 157 -14.53 18.12 -1.25
C GLY A 157 -14.37 18.89 0.07
N VAL A 158 -13.14 18.90 0.60
CA VAL A 158 -12.74 19.59 1.84
C VAL A 158 -11.54 20.48 1.58
#